data_58dc6ced67e1633f19354cb397e1621a
#
_entry.id   58dc6ced67e1633f19354cb397e1621a
#
_cell.length_a   1.000
_cell.length_b   1.000
_cell.length_c   1.000
_cell.angle_alpha   90.00
_cell.angle_beta   90.00
_cell.angle_gamma   90.00
#
_symmetry.space_group_name_H-M   'P 1'
#
loop_
_entity.id
_entity.type
_entity.pdbx_description
1 polymer ?
#
loop_
_entity_poly.entity_id
_entity_poly.type
_entity_poly.pdbx_seq_one_letter_code
_entity_poly.pdbx_strand_id
1 'polypeptide(L)'
;QYFKDYLKPEYNYLPPDNYQEDRKQKVVPRTSSTNIGLALLAVISSYDLGYENLEDTIGLLEKIIDTIRNLQKWNGHLYNWYDIQTLQPLKPRYVSSVDSGNFIGYLFVVKQFLEELVQLEKLQGKGAEQNSKLEHNKKVQEAETRQEKLTRMLEIANTTIDQTNFRMLYDEETRLFSIGFNVEENKLTDSYYDLLASEARQASLVAIAKKDIPVKHWNNLSRTLTILNQYKGLISWSGTAFEYLMPNMNIPKYPGSLLAESTEFM
;
A
#
# COMPACT_ATOMS: atom_id res chain seq x y z
N GLN A 1 -3.36 -18.00 2.63
CA GLN A 1 -3.02 -18.71 3.88
C GLN A 1 -2.05 -17.92 4.76
N TYR A 2 -0.89 -17.40 4.23
CA TYR A 2 0.11 -16.66 5.00
C TYR A 2 -0.48 -15.50 5.83
N PHE A 3 -1.24 -14.60 5.23
CA PHE A 3 -1.85 -13.48 5.95
C PHE A 3 -2.86 -13.94 7.02
N LYS A 4 -3.63 -15.00 6.75
CA LYS A 4 -4.55 -15.59 7.72
C LYS A 4 -3.81 -16.12 8.97
N ASP A 5 -2.64 -16.71 8.79
CA ASP A 5 -1.86 -17.30 9.87
C ASP A 5 -1.14 -16.25 10.72
N TYR A 6 -0.84 -15.07 10.16
CA TYR A 6 0.02 -14.08 10.80
C TYR A 6 -0.64 -12.75 11.16
N LEU A 7 -1.80 -12.39 10.57
CA LEU A 7 -2.55 -11.19 10.99
C LEU A 7 -3.35 -11.47 12.27
N LYS A 8 -2.65 -11.51 13.41
CA LYS A 8 -3.20 -11.90 14.69
C LYS A 8 -2.71 -11.00 15.84
N PRO A 9 -3.37 -11.00 17.01
CA PRO A 9 -3.09 -10.08 18.11
C PRO A 9 -1.63 -10.06 18.57
N GLU A 10 -0.97 -11.22 18.62
CA GLU A 10 0.43 -11.31 19.06
C GLU A 10 1.43 -10.57 18.18
N TYR A 11 1.04 -10.24 16.94
CA TYR A 11 1.80 -9.45 15.98
C TYR A 11 1.15 -8.10 15.69
N ASN A 12 0.26 -7.64 16.57
CA ASN A 12 -0.50 -6.39 16.40
C ASN A 12 -1.20 -6.30 15.02
N TYR A 13 -1.63 -7.44 14.49
CA TYR A 13 -2.24 -7.58 13.16
C TYR A 13 -1.35 -7.08 12.00
N LEU A 14 -0.03 -7.07 12.18
CA LEU A 14 0.95 -6.78 11.13
C LEU A 14 1.56 -8.09 10.61
N PRO A 15 1.77 -8.22 9.28
CA PRO A 15 2.41 -9.38 8.72
C PRO A 15 3.91 -9.37 9.04
N PRO A 16 4.54 -10.50 9.40
CA PRO A 16 5.99 -10.59 9.47
C PRO A 16 6.61 -10.40 8.07
N ASP A 17 7.91 -10.16 8.01
CA ASP A 17 8.62 -9.98 6.75
C ASP A 17 8.60 -11.26 5.90
N ASN A 18 8.91 -12.37 6.51
CA ASN A 18 8.88 -13.67 5.84
C ASN A 18 8.83 -14.83 6.85
N TYR A 19 8.59 -16.03 6.31
CA TYR A 19 8.65 -17.29 6.99
C TYR A 19 9.71 -18.20 6.36
N GLN A 20 10.63 -18.72 7.14
CA GLN A 20 11.75 -19.56 6.70
C GLN A 20 11.67 -20.93 7.37
N GLU A 21 11.32 -21.99 6.62
CA GLU A 21 11.08 -23.32 7.15
C GLU A 21 12.34 -23.99 7.73
N ASP A 22 13.49 -23.68 7.17
CA ASP A 22 14.81 -24.23 7.49
C ASP A 22 15.50 -23.54 8.69
N ARG A 23 14.91 -22.47 9.24
CA ARG A 23 15.46 -21.72 10.35
C ARG A 23 14.86 -22.11 11.69
N LYS A 24 15.65 -22.00 12.78
CA LYS A 24 15.13 -22.15 14.15
C LYS A 24 14.04 -21.15 14.46
N GLN A 25 14.29 -19.88 14.16
CA GLN A 25 13.29 -18.81 14.19
C GLN A 25 12.69 -18.69 12.80
N LYS A 26 11.59 -19.37 12.60
CA LYS A 26 10.94 -19.46 11.28
C LYS A 26 10.32 -18.13 10.84
N VAL A 27 9.78 -17.37 11.78
CA VAL A 27 9.14 -16.07 11.53
C VAL A 27 10.15 -14.95 11.75
N VAL A 28 10.30 -14.06 10.79
CA VAL A 28 11.10 -12.85 10.94
C VAL A 28 10.21 -11.73 11.49
N PRO A 29 10.34 -11.34 12.79
CA PRO A 29 9.37 -10.53 13.52
C PRO A 29 9.51 -9.03 13.23
N ARG A 30 9.63 -8.67 11.97
CA ARG A 30 9.64 -7.28 11.49
C ARG A 30 8.71 -7.16 10.29
N THR A 31 8.30 -5.94 9.97
CA THR A 31 7.46 -5.65 8.81
C THR A 31 7.89 -4.36 8.14
N SER A 32 7.67 -4.26 6.82
CA SER A 32 7.83 -3.03 6.05
C SER A 32 6.49 -2.39 5.71
N SER A 33 6.51 -1.13 5.28
CA SER A 33 5.30 -0.46 4.80
C SER A 33 4.70 -1.15 3.56
N THR A 34 5.52 -1.72 2.67
CA THR A 34 5.04 -2.57 1.57
C THR A 34 4.31 -3.80 2.09
N ASN A 35 4.86 -4.53 3.07
CA ASN A 35 4.23 -5.71 3.65
C ASN A 35 2.88 -5.38 4.31
N ILE A 36 2.81 -4.26 5.04
CA ILE A 36 1.57 -3.77 5.65
C ILE A 36 0.51 -3.49 4.58
N GLY A 37 0.90 -2.80 3.51
CA GLY A 37 0.00 -2.50 2.40
C GLY A 37 -0.49 -3.75 1.68
N LEU A 38 0.39 -4.72 1.42
CA LEU A 38 0.02 -6.03 0.84
C LEU A 38 -0.94 -6.81 1.73
N ALA A 39 -0.80 -6.72 3.06
CA ALA A 39 -1.74 -7.34 3.98
C ALA A 39 -3.15 -6.75 3.84
N LEU A 40 -3.26 -5.41 3.74
CA LEU A 40 -4.55 -4.75 3.49
C LEU A 40 -5.19 -5.23 2.18
N LEU A 41 -4.42 -5.29 1.09
CA LEU A 41 -4.92 -5.81 -0.20
C LEU A 41 -5.33 -7.29 -0.11
N ALA A 42 -4.54 -8.11 0.59
CA ALA A 42 -4.86 -9.53 0.76
C ALA A 42 -6.18 -9.73 1.52
N VAL A 43 -6.46 -8.90 2.53
CA VAL A 43 -7.71 -8.93 3.28
C VAL A 43 -8.90 -8.56 2.38
N ILE A 44 -8.80 -7.50 1.60
CA ILE A 44 -9.84 -7.09 0.64
C ILE A 44 -10.04 -8.18 -0.42
N SER A 45 -8.95 -8.65 -1.02
CA SER A 45 -9.01 -9.69 -2.07
C SER A 45 -9.60 -11.00 -1.55
N SER A 46 -9.42 -11.35 -0.27
CA SER A 46 -10.03 -12.56 0.30
C SER A 46 -11.56 -12.47 0.34
N TYR A 47 -12.11 -11.28 0.55
CA TYR A 47 -13.54 -11.02 0.44
C TYR A 47 -14.01 -11.06 -1.03
N ASP A 48 -13.34 -10.35 -1.92
CA ASP A 48 -13.72 -10.29 -3.34
C ASP A 48 -13.70 -11.66 -4.01
N LEU A 49 -12.79 -12.53 -3.60
CA LEU A 49 -12.67 -13.91 -4.09
C LEU A 49 -13.56 -14.92 -3.34
N GLY A 50 -14.34 -14.47 -2.36
CA GLY A 50 -15.29 -15.30 -1.61
C GLY A 50 -14.66 -16.23 -0.57
N TYR A 51 -13.42 -15.98 -0.14
CA TYR A 51 -12.76 -16.76 0.93
C TYR A 51 -13.16 -16.32 2.33
N GLU A 52 -13.52 -15.06 2.51
CA GLU A 52 -13.93 -14.48 3.80
C GLU A 52 -15.24 -13.70 3.61
N ASN A 53 -16.01 -13.56 4.70
CA ASN A 53 -17.22 -12.74 4.68
C ASN A 53 -16.90 -11.25 4.97
N LEU A 54 -17.87 -10.38 4.72
CA LEU A 54 -17.69 -8.94 4.84
C LEU A 54 -17.41 -8.49 6.29
N GLU A 55 -18.07 -9.09 7.29
CA GLU A 55 -17.90 -8.71 8.70
C GLU A 55 -16.48 -9.02 9.21
N ASP A 56 -15.98 -10.22 8.91
CA ASP A 56 -14.61 -10.61 9.28
C ASP A 56 -13.58 -9.73 8.56
N THR A 57 -13.83 -9.39 7.30
CA THR A 57 -13.00 -8.50 6.49
C THR A 57 -12.94 -7.10 7.11
N ILE A 58 -14.09 -6.48 7.42
CA ILE A 58 -14.16 -5.16 8.07
C ILE A 58 -13.47 -5.20 9.44
N GLY A 59 -13.74 -6.24 10.23
CA GLY A 59 -13.14 -6.38 11.56
C GLY A 59 -11.62 -6.54 11.53
N LEU A 60 -11.07 -7.20 10.52
CA LEU A 60 -9.61 -7.35 10.36
C LEU A 60 -8.97 -6.06 9.81
N LEU A 61 -9.61 -5.41 8.81
CA LEU A 61 -9.16 -4.11 8.30
C LEU A 61 -9.12 -3.06 9.41
N GLU A 62 -10.14 -3.00 10.26
CA GLU A 62 -10.20 -2.09 11.41
C GLU A 62 -8.97 -2.23 12.31
N LYS A 63 -8.62 -3.45 12.67
CA LYS A 63 -7.47 -3.74 13.54
C LYS A 63 -6.14 -3.34 12.89
N ILE A 64 -5.95 -3.64 11.61
CA ILE A 64 -4.74 -3.28 10.88
C ILE A 64 -4.63 -1.74 10.76
N ILE A 65 -5.71 -1.06 10.39
CA ILE A 65 -5.76 0.40 10.22
C ILE A 65 -5.53 1.11 11.56
N ASP A 66 -6.08 0.61 12.67
CA ASP A 66 -5.82 1.16 14.00
C ASP A 66 -4.35 0.98 14.42
N THR A 67 -3.72 -0.14 14.08
CA THR A 67 -2.29 -0.31 14.29
C THR A 67 -1.49 0.68 13.46
N ILE A 68 -1.79 0.84 12.16
CA ILE A 68 -1.12 1.81 11.27
C ILE A 68 -1.23 3.24 11.81
N ARG A 69 -2.40 3.63 12.34
CA ARG A 69 -2.61 4.95 12.95
C ARG A 69 -1.61 5.22 14.08
N ASN A 70 -1.32 4.20 14.90
CA ASN A 70 -0.48 4.30 16.07
C ASN A 70 1.03 4.13 15.79
N LEU A 71 1.43 3.67 14.59
CA LEU A 71 2.83 3.58 14.23
C LEU A 71 3.49 4.96 14.19
N GLN A 72 4.71 5.06 14.71
CA GLN A 72 5.53 6.26 14.58
C GLN A 72 5.83 6.53 13.10
N LYS A 73 5.72 7.78 12.67
CA LYS A 73 5.92 8.22 11.28
C LYS A 73 6.93 9.35 11.20
N TRP A 74 7.56 9.50 10.04
CA TRP A 74 8.40 10.64 9.71
C TRP A 74 7.78 11.40 8.52
N ASN A 75 7.39 12.65 8.72
CA ASN A 75 6.67 13.46 7.71
C ASN A 75 5.50 12.70 7.02
N GLY A 76 4.75 11.92 7.82
CA GLY A 76 3.65 11.08 7.35
C GLY A 76 4.08 9.70 6.80
N HIS A 77 5.35 9.52 6.43
CA HIS A 77 5.87 8.25 5.95
C HIS A 77 6.04 7.23 7.07
N LEU A 78 5.73 5.97 6.79
CA LEU A 78 6.17 4.86 7.62
C LEU A 78 7.68 4.64 7.44
N TYR A 79 8.33 4.19 8.52
CA TYR A 79 9.72 3.73 8.43
C TYR A 79 9.82 2.43 7.64
N ASN A 80 11.00 2.16 7.13
CA ASN A 80 11.26 0.97 6.33
C ASN A 80 10.99 -0.33 7.12
N TRP A 81 11.35 -0.35 8.41
CA TRP A 81 11.17 -1.52 9.24
C TRP A 81 10.61 -1.19 10.62
N TYR A 82 9.63 -2.00 11.06
CA TYR A 82 9.12 -2.02 12.43
C TYR A 82 9.24 -3.42 13.01
N ASP A 83 9.51 -3.49 14.29
CA ASP A 83 9.26 -4.70 15.07
C ASP A 83 7.74 -4.89 15.24
N ILE A 84 7.21 -6.06 14.87
CA ILE A 84 5.76 -6.30 14.86
C ILE A 84 5.16 -6.53 16.26
N GLN A 85 6.00 -6.79 17.26
CA GLN A 85 5.56 -7.00 18.65
C GLN A 85 5.54 -5.68 19.43
N THR A 86 6.61 -4.89 19.29
CA THR A 86 6.78 -3.63 20.02
C THR A 86 6.28 -2.39 19.28
N LEU A 87 6.03 -2.51 17.98
CA LEU A 87 5.67 -1.43 17.05
C LEU A 87 6.74 -0.32 16.94
N GLN A 88 7.96 -0.59 17.42
CA GLN A 88 9.04 0.38 17.34
C GLN A 88 9.74 0.31 15.98
N PRO A 89 10.09 1.46 15.38
CA PRO A 89 10.91 1.46 14.18
C PRO A 89 12.30 0.90 14.48
N LEU A 90 12.78 0.03 13.59
CA LEU A 90 14.10 -0.57 13.69
C LEU A 90 15.19 0.41 13.23
N LYS A 91 16.35 0.32 13.85
CA LYS A 91 17.54 1.11 13.48
C LYS A 91 18.35 0.46 12.35
N PRO A 92 18.98 1.25 11.46
CA PRO A 92 18.86 2.71 11.37
C PRO A 92 17.42 3.09 10.91
N ARG A 93 16.88 4.17 11.47
CA ARG A 93 15.57 4.68 11.06
C ARG A 93 15.68 5.26 9.65
N TYR A 94 15.04 4.59 8.73
CA TYR A 94 15.11 4.87 7.31
C TYR A 94 13.70 4.92 6.71
N VAL A 95 13.50 5.82 5.77
CA VAL A 95 12.26 5.91 4.99
C VAL A 95 12.59 5.58 3.54
N SER A 96 12.02 4.50 3.03
CA SER A 96 12.17 4.06 1.64
C SER A 96 11.14 4.76 0.75
N SER A 97 11.59 5.31 -0.38
CA SER A 97 10.69 5.94 -1.36
C SER A 97 9.76 4.92 -2.02
N VAL A 98 10.27 3.75 -2.36
CA VAL A 98 9.48 2.66 -2.96
C VAL A 98 8.44 2.16 -2.00
N ASP A 99 8.83 1.81 -0.77
CA ASP A 99 7.89 1.27 0.22
C ASP A 99 6.80 2.29 0.57
N SER A 100 7.16 3.57 0.67
CA SER A 100 6.18 4.65 0.86
C SER A 100 5.19 4.73 -0.31
N GLY A 101 5.70 4.62 -1.54
CA GLY A 101 4.88 4.64 -2.75
C GLY A 101 3.94 3.45 -2.84
N ASN A 102 4.43 2.26 -2.53
CA ASN A 102 3.65 1.03 -2.48
C ASN A 102 2.54 1.14 -1.44
N PHE A 103 2.88 1.52 -0.22
CA PHE A 103 1.93 1.65 0.88
C PHE A 103 0.80 2.64 0.55
N ILE A 104 1.13 3.84 0.06
CA ILE A 104 0.11 4.84 -0.28
C ILE A 104 -0.70 4.41 -1.51
N GLY A 105 -0.07 3.77 -2.49
CA GLY A 105 -0.78 3.17 -3.63
C GLY A 105 -1.83 2.14 -3.17
N TYR A 106 -1.47 1.28 -2.22
CA TYR A 106 -2.40 0.31 -1.64
C TYR A 106 -3.49 0.97 -0.78
N LEU A 107 -3.16 2.05 -0.06
CA LEU A 107 -4.18 2.81 0.68
C LEU A 107 -5.21 3.49 -0.23
N PHE A 108 -4.88 3.86 -1.46
CA PHE A 108 -5.89 4.32 -2.42
C PHE A 108 -6.89 3.22 -2.77
N VAL A 109 -6.45 1.97 -2.89
CA VAL A 109 -7.35 0.83 -3.11
C VAL A 109 -8.23 0.60 -1.89
N VAL A 110 -7.65 0.62 -0.69
CA VAL A 110 -8.41 0.50 0.58
C VAL A 110 -9.45 1.61 0.71
N LYS A 111 -9.06 2.86 0.42
CA LYS A 111 -9.96 4.00 0.41
C LYS A 111 -11.16 3.76 -0.52
N GLN A 112 -10.91 3.35 -1.76
CA GLN A 112 -11.96 3.09 -2.73
C GLN A 112 -12.91 1.98 -2.24
N PHE A 113 -12.38 0.89 -1.71
CA PHE A 113 -13.18 -0.18 -1.12
C PHE A 113 -14.07 0.32 0.02
N LEU A 114 -13.51 1.12 0.94
CA LEU A 114 -14.27 1.69 2.06
C LEU A 114 -15.34 2.69 1.59
N GLU A 115 -15.05 3.51 0.57
CA GLU A 115 -16.02 4.44 -0.03
C GLU A 115 -17.21 3.70 -0.65
N GLU A 116 -16.96 2.61 -1.35
CA GLU A 116 -18.01 1.75 -1.92
C GLU A 116 -18.89 1.14 -0.84
N LEU A 117 -18.31 0.62 0.25
CA LEU A 117 -19.07 0.08 1.37
C LEU A 117 -19.92 1.15 2.07
N VAL A 118 -19.38 2.34 2.32
CA VAL A 118 -20.13 3.47 2.90
C VAL A 118 -21.31 3.87 2.02
N GLN A 119 -21.14 3.83 0.70
CA GLN A 119 -22.23 4.12 -0.22
C GLN A 119 -23.33 3.04 -0.21
N LEU A 120 -22.94 1.77 -0.17
CA LEU A 120 -23.87 0.64 -0.09
C LEU A 120 -24.68 0.69 1.22
N GLU A 121 -24.08 0.95 2.36
CA GLU A 121 -24.78 1.10 3.66
C GLU A 121 -25.80 2.25 3.61
N LYS A 122 -25.45 3.39 3.02
CA LYS A 122 -26.36 4.53 2.85
C LYS A 122 -27.58 4.20 1.98
N LEU A 123 -27.40 3.37 0.96
CA LEU A 123 -28.49 2.95 0.08
C LEU A 123 -29.41 1.95 0.77
N GLN A 124 -28.86 1.01 1.55
CA GLN A 124 -29.63 0.01 2.31
C GLN A 124 -30.41 0.66 3.46
N GLY A 125 -29.83 1.63 4.17
CA GLY A 125 -30.50 2.39 5.22
C GLY A 125 -31.75 3.14 4.73
N LYS A 126 -31.70 3.70 3.53
CA LYS A 126 -32.86 4.39 2.92
C LYS A 126 -33.99 3.44 2.50
N GLY A 127 -33.70 2.16 2.24
CA GLY A 127 -34.70 1.14 1.88
C GLY A 127 -35.37 0.49 3.09
N ALA A 128 -34.79 0.59 4.27
CA ALA A 128 -35.25 -0.08 5.49
C ALA A 128 -36.37 0.65 6.23
N GLU A 129 -36.71 1.90 5.89
CA GLU A 129 -37.75 2.71 6.55
C GLU A 129 -39.20 2.15 6.39
N GLN A 130 -39.39 1.05 5.69
CA GLN A 130 -40.72 0.53 5.37
C GLN A 130 -41.16 -0.77 6.06
N ASN A 131 -40.34 -1.45 6.88
CA ASN A 131 -40.71 -2.72 7.51
C ASN A 131 -40.41 -2.82 9.02
N SER A 132 -41.47 -3.13 9.79
CA SER A 132 -41.61 -3.52 11.22
C SER A 132 -40.62 -2.94 12.26
N LYS A 133 -41.15 -2.16 13.22
CA LYS A 133 -40.43 -1.32 14.21
C LYS A 133 -39.37 -2.05 15.10
N LEU A 134 -39.47 -3.33 15.43
CA LEU A 134 -38.52 -3.97 16.34
C LEU A 134 -37.32 -4.61 15.65
N GLU A 135 -37.53 -5.31 14.56
CA GLU A 135 -36.43 -5.82 13.71
C GLU A 135 -35.72 -4.69 12.98
N HIS A 136 -36.48 -3.65 12.63
CA HIS A 136 -35.98 -2.42 12.05
C HIS A 136 -34.97 -1.72 12.95
N ASN A 137 -35.28 -1.51 14.24
CA ASN A 137 -34.40 -0.81 15.18
C ASN A 137 -33.07 -1.56 15.39
N LYS A 138 -33.08 -2.91 15.42
CA LYS A 138 -31.85 -3.67 15.58
C LYS A 138 -30.97 -3.62 14.32
N LYS A 139 -31.57 -3.74 13.12
CA LYS A 139 -30.84 -3.63 11.85
C LYS A 139 -30.32 -2.22 11.60
N VAL A 140 -31.10 -1.19 11.95
CA VAL A 140 -30.66 0.22 11.84
C VAL A 140 -29.49 0.49 12.79
N GLN A 141 -29.53 0.00 14.02
CA GLN A 141 -28.45 0.17 14.99
C GLN A 141 -27.16 -0.58 14.60
N GLU A 142 -27.26 -1.81 14.04
CA GLU A 142 -26.14 -2.55 13.49
C GLU A 142 -25.54 -1.85 12.25
N ALA A 143 -26.39 -1.31 11.38
CA ALA A 143 -25.97 -0.55 10.20
C ALA A 143 -25.29 0.78 10.57
N GLU A 144 -25.81 1.52 11.56
CA GLU A 144 -25.19 2.75 12.08
C GLU A 144 -23.78 2.45 12.65
N THR A 145 -23.65 1.43 13.47
CA THR A 145 -22.36 1.03 14.06
C THR A 145 -21.35 0.63 12.98
N ARG A 146 -21.76 -0.11 11.94
CA ARG A 146 -20.90 -0.47 10.81
C ARG A 146 -20.50 0.78 10.02
N GLN A 147 -21.44 1.67 9.74
CA GLN A 147 -21.18 2.91 9.04
C GLN A 147 -20.19 3.80 9.80
N GLU A 148 -20.28 3.90 11.11
CA GLU A 148 -19.33 4.65 11.94
C GLU A 148 -17.92 4.06 11.83
N LYS A 149 -17.77 2.74 11.91
CA LYS A 149 -16.48 2.05 11.71
C LYS A 149 -15.88 2.32 10.33
N LEU A 150 -16.67 2.15 9.28
CA LEU A 150 -16.22 2.39 7.90
C LEU A 150 -15.81 3.84 7.70
N THR A 151 -16.57 4.80 8.22
CA THR A 151 -16.26 6.23 8.14
C THR A 151 -14.95 6.56 8.87
N ARG A 152 -14.77 6.03 10.07
CA ARG A 152 -13.52 6.21 10.85
C ARG A 152 -12.31 5.63 10.13
N MET A 153 -12.41 4.42 9.58
CA MET A 153 -11.32 3.82 8.79
C MET A 153 -10.99 4.66 7.55
N LEU A 154 -12.00 5.16 6.87
CA LEU A 154 -11.84 6.03 5.71
C LEU A 154 -11.15 7.35 6.06
N GLU A 155 -11.49 7.96 7.20
CA GLU A 155 -10.83 9.16 7.71
C GLU A 155 -9.35 8.91 8.03
N ILE A 156 -9.02 7.77 8.66
CA ILE A 156 -7.63 7.38 8.95
C ILE A 156 -6.86 7.19 7.65
N ALA A 157 -7.45 6.48 6.67
CA ALA A 157 -6.83 6.26 5.38
C ALA A 157 -6.56 7.58 4.64
N ASN A 158 -7.57 8.47 4.56
CA ASN A 158 -7.42 9.80 3.95
C ASN A 158 -6.34 10.62 4.65
N THR A 159 -6.38 10.71 5.98
CA THR A 159 -5.39 11.43 6.77
C THR A 159 -3.97 10.90 6.52
N THR A 160 -3.81 9.58 6.47
CA THR A 160 -2.50 8.95 6.20
C THR A 160 -2.00 9.28 4.79
N ILE A 161 -2.87 9.21 3.79
CA ILE A 161 -2.55 9.58 2.41
C ILE A 161 -2.13 11.06 2.34
N ASP A 162 -2.90 11.95 2.93
CA ASP A 162 -2.70 13.40 2.83
C ASP A 162 -1.42 13.85 3.58
N GLN A 163 -1.16 13.28 4.75
CA GLN A 163 0.02 13.62 5.55
C GLN A 163 1.34 13.07 5.01
N THR A 164 1.32 12.04 4.17
CA THR A 164 2.53 11.48 3.57
C THR A 164 3.07 12.43 2.51
N ASN A 165 4.19 13.08 2.80
CA ASN A 165 4.78 14.14 1.96
C ASN A 165 5.94 13.62 1.12
N PHE A 166 5.67 13.23 -0.12
CA PHE A 166 6.67 12.69 -1.04
C PHE A 166 7.75 13.70 -1.47
N ARG A 167 7.48 15.00 -1.33
CA ARG A 167 8.47 16.04 -1.63
C ARG A 167 9.74 15.89 -0.79
N MET A 168 9.62 15.33 0.40
CA MET A 168 10.76 15.08 1.30
C MET A 168 11.73 14.00 0.81
N LEU A 169 11.31 13.19 -0.17
CA LEU A 169 12.09 12.11 -0.79
C LEU A 169 12.56 12.46 -2.21
N TYR A 170 12.14 13.62 -2.70
CA TYR A 170 12.41 14.10 -4.05
C TYR A 170 13.58 15.06 -4.07
N ASP A 171 14.52 14.83 -4.96
CA ASP A 171 15.65 15.72 -5.21
C ASP A 171 15.30 16.67 -6.35
N GLU A 172 15.26 17.95 -6.06
CA GLU A 172 14.90 19.01 -7.03
C GLU A 172 16.00 19.23 -8.08
N GLU A 173 17.27 18.92 -7.79
CA GLU A 173 18.38 19.08 -8.71
C GLU A 173 18.38 17.99 -9.78
N THR A 174 18.36 16.73 -9.35
CA THR A 174 18.28 15.57 -10.26
C THR A 174 16.88 15.39 -10.83
N ARG A 175 15.85 15.92 -10.16
CA ARG A 175 14.41 15.73 -10.44
C ARG A 175 14.00 14.26 -10.40
N LEU A 176 14.60 13.50 -9.49
CA LEU A 176 14.35 12.08 -9.27
C LEU A 176 14.05 11.82 -7.80
N PHE A 177 13.46 10.68 -7.51
CA PHE A 177 13.38 10.18 -6.15
C PHE A 177 14.73 9.60 -5.72
N SER A 178 15.24 10.06 -4.57
CA SER A 178 16.23 9.29 -3.83
C SER A 178 15.66 7.93 -3.47
N ILE A 179 16.48 6.90 -3.32
CA ILE A 179 16.01 5.60 -2.84
C ILE A 179 15.41 5.68 -1.44
N GLY A 180 15.77 6.72 -0.66
CA GLY A 180 15.15 7.02 0.62
C GLY A 180 15.87 8.09 1.42
N PHE A 181 15.42 8.26 2.66
CA PHE A 181 15.92 9.24 3.62
C PHE A 181 16.44 8.54 4.88
N ASN A 182 17.68 8.82 5.23
CA ASN A 182 18.27 8.38 6.50
C ASN A 182 17.90 9.40 7.60
N VAL A 183 17.03 9.01 8.52
CA VAL A 183 16.52 9.90 9.57
C VAL A 183 17.59 10.15 10.64
N GLU A 184 18.49 9.20 10.89
CA GLU A 184 19.59 9.36 11.85
C GLU A 184 20.62 10.39 11.36
N GLU A 185 20.92 10.39 10.06
CA GLU A 185 21.85 11.30 9.43
C GLU A 185 21.20 12.58 8.91
N ASN A 186 19.87 12.64 8.93
CA ASN A 186 19.06 13.74 8.43
C ASN A 186 19.37 14.12 6.96
N LYS A 187 19.50 13.12 6.08
CA LYS A 187 19.82 13.34 4.67
C LYS A 187 19.17 12.33 3.73
N LEU A 188 18.97 12.73 2.48
CA LEU A 188 18.67 11.83 1.38
C LEU A 188 19.87 10.91 1.10
N THR A 189 19.58 9.69 0.65
CA THR A 189 20.62 8.78 0.14
C THR A 189 21.05 9.24 -1.26
N ASP A 190 22.36 9.26 -1.52
CA ASP A 190 22.94 9.69 -2.80
C ASP A 190 22.80 8.60 -3.90
N SER A 191 21.60 8.09 -4.07
CA SER A 191 21.22 7.13 -5.11
C SER A 191 19.77 7.36 -5.47
N TYR A 192 19.43 7.22 -6.76
CA TYR A 192 18.15 7.68 -7.29
C TYR A 192 17.46 6.60 -8.13
N TYR A 193 16.14 6.59 -8.12
CA TYR A 193 15.33 5.79 -9.02
C TYR A 193 15.18 6.52 -10.36
N ASP A 194 15.98 6.13 -11.34
CA ASP A 194 16.07 6.78 -12.65
C ASP A 194 15.45 5.97 -13.81
N LEU A 195 15.00 4.72 -13.56
CA LEU A 195 14.44 3.86 -14.58
C LEU A 195 12.91 3.76 -14.49
N LEU A 196 12.23 3.83 -15.65
CA LEU A 196 10.77 3.65 -15.72
C LEU A 196 10.36 2.21 -15.40
N ALA A 197 11.11 1.19 -15.86
CA ALA A 197 10.90 -0.19 -15.50
C ALA A 197 11.47 -0.47 -14.11
N SER A 198 10.76 -0.02 -13.10
CA SER A 198 11.11 -0.18 -11.69
C SER A 198 9.82 -0.26 -10.87
N GLU A 199 9.87 -0.93 -9.73
CA GLU A 199 8.78 -0.87 -8.75
C GLU A 199 8.54 0.58 -8.25
N ALA A 200 9.59 1.42 -8.23
CA ALA A 200 9.52 2.81 -7.83
C ALA A 200 8.59 3.68 -8.71
N ARG A 201 8.20 3.19 -9.92
CA ARG A 201 7.23 3.92 -10.74
C ARG A 201 5.87 4.11 -10.04
N GLN A 202 5.52 3.24 -9.10
CA GLN A 202 4.31 3.41 -8.29
C GLN A 202 4.44 4.63 -7.37
N ALA A 203 5.58 4.82 -6.70
CA ALA A 203 5.84 6.01 -5.91
C ALA A 203 5.78 7.29 -6.76
N SER A 204 6.38 7.25 -7.96
CA SER A 204 6.33 8.36 -8.92
C SER A 204 4.90 8.72 -9.30
N LEU A 205 4.08 7.73 -9.66
CA LEU A 205 2.69 7.94 -10.04
C LEU A 205 1.86 8.52 -8.89
N VAL A 206 1.98 7.93 -7.70
CA VAL A 206 1.28 8.36 -6.48
C VAL A 206 1.64 9.80 -6.11
N ALA A 207 2.92 10.14 -6.09
CA ALA A 207 3.39 11.47 -5.73
C ALA A 207 2.96 12.55 -6.75
N ILE A 208 2.93 12.20 -8.04
CA ILE A 208 2.40 13.09 -9.10
C ILE A 208 0.88 13.28 -8.91
N ALA A 209 0.14 12.21 -8.67
CA ALA A 209 -1.31 12.26 -8.46
C ALA A 209 -1.68 13.11 -7.23
N LYS A 210 -0.89 13.02 -6.15
CA LYS A 210 -1.00 13.87 -4.96
C LYS A 210 -0.56 15.32 -5.18
N LYS A 211 0.11 15.63 -6.29
CA LYS A 211 0.75 16.92 -6.59
C LYS A 211 1.90 17.28 -5.64
N ASP A 212 2.51 16.31 -5.01
CA ASP A 212 3.69 16.51 -4.16
C ASP A 212 4.93 16.82 -5.01
N ILE A 213 5.00 16.26 -6.23
CA ILE A 213 6.07 16.47 -7.20
C ILE A 213 5.53 16.81 -8.59
N PRO A 214 6.33 17.48 -9.44
CA PRO A 214 5.87 17.88 -10.77
C PRO A 214 5.75 16.68 -11.73
N VAL A 215 4.77 16.72 -12.65
CA VAL A 215 4.59 15.71 -13.73
C VAL A 215 5.86 15.51 -14.57
N LYS A 216 6.69 16.54 -14.70
CA LYS A 216 7.98 16.47 -15.41
C LYS A 216 8.92 15.39 -14.86
N HIS A 217 8.78 15.00 -13.60
CA HIS A 217 9.51 13.87 -13.04
C HIS A 217 9.38 12.61 -13.89
N TRP A 218 8.14 12.30 -14.35
CA TRP A 218 7.88 11.12 -15.19
C TRP A 218 8.69 11.08 -16.47
N ASN A 219 9.01 12.25 -17.05
CA ASN A 219 9.81 12.36 -18.26
C ASN A 219 11.31 12.11 -18.00
N ASN A 220 11.77 12.28 -16.77
CA ASN A 220 13.17 12.04 -16.39
C ASN A 220 13.48 10.56 -16.14
N LEU A 221 12.45 9.72 -15.99
CA LEU A 221 12.64 8.28 -15.86
C LEU A 221 13.12 7.72 -17.21
N SER A 222 14.27 7.08 -17.21
CA SER A 222 14.89 6.51 -18.41
C SER A 222 14.02 5.43 -19.04
N ARG A 223 13.99 5.41 -20.35
CA ARG A 223 13.27 4.46 -21.20
C ARG A 223 14.23 3.67 -22.09
N THR A 224 15.40 3.36 -21.58
CA THR A 224 16.39 2.57 -22.29
C THR A 224 15.80 1.20 -22.61
N LEU A 225 15.88 0.81 -23.90
CA LEU A 225 15.34 -0.43 -24.43
C LEU A 225 16.43 -1.47 -24.57
N THR A 226 16.09 -2.71 -24.32
CA THR A 226 16.83 -3.90 -24.73
C THR A 226 16.00 -4.70 -25.73
N ILE A 227 16.68 -5.50 -26.53
CA ILE A 227 16.07 -6.37 -27.53
C ILE A 227 16.62 -7.78 -27.34
N LEU A 228 15.73 -8.75 -27.21
CA LEU A 228 16.07 -10.16 -27.20
C LEU A 228 15.17 -10.87 -28.19
N ASN A 229 15.79 -11.41 -29.25
CA ASN A 229 15.07 -11.98 -30.39
C ASN A 229 14.10 -10.95 -31.02
N GLN A 230 12.81 -11.23 -30.99
CA GLN A 230 11.75 -10.36 -31.53
C GLN A 230 11.11 -9.45 -30.47
N TYR A 231 11.45 -9.64 -29.20
CA TYR A 231 10.85 -8.92 -28.09
C TYR A 231 11.68 -7.70 -27.72
N LYS A 232 10.98 -6.64 -27.32
CA LYS A 232 11.57 -5.38 -26.85
C LYS A 232 11.08 -5.12 -25.44
N GLY A 233 11.97 -4.74 -24.55
CA GLY A 233 11.62 -4.40 -23.17
C GLY A 233 12.47 -3.26 -22.66
N LEU A 234 11.94 -2.54 -21.67
CA LEU A 234 12.70 -1.55 -20.92
C LEU A 234 13.73 -2.27 -20.03
N ILE A 235 14.90 -1.66 -19.87
CA ILE A 235 15.88 -2.11 -18.90
C ILE A 235 15.41 -1.75 -17.49
N SER A 236 15.55 -2.69 -16.55
CA SER A 236 15.39 -2.45 -15.09
C SER A 236 16.73 -2.63 -14.37
N TRP A 237 16.78 -2.29 -13.08
CA TRP A 237 18.01 -2.32 -12.29
C TRP A 237 18.58 -3.75 -12.12
N SER A 238 17.74 -4.72 -11.83
CA SER A 238 18.15 -6.11 -11.57
C SER A 238 17.59 -7.13 -12.56
N GLY A 239 16.71 -6.70 -13.47
CA GLY A 239 16.09 -7.57 -14.47
C GLY A 239 15.11 -8.59 -13.87
N THR A 240 14.58 -8.34 -12.70
CA THR A 240 13.66 -9.27 -12.04
C THR A 240 12.21 -9.05 -12.49
N ALA A 241 11.44 -10.12 -12.57
CA ALA A 241 10.01 -10.06 -12.83
C ALA A 241 9.27 -9.14 -11.83
N PHE A 242 9.74 -9.07 -10.60
CA PHE A 242 9.19 -8.20 -9.57
C PHE A 242 9.15 -6.73 -9.99
N GLU A 243 10.25 -6.18 -10.52
CA GLU A 243 10.34 -4.78 -10.97
C GLU A 243 9.33 -4.43 -12.07
N TYR A 244 9.02 -5.41 -12.93
CA TYR A 244 8.07 -5.21 -14.04
C TYR A 244 6.62 -5.42 -13.62
N LEU A 245 6.34 -6.45 -12.82
CA LEU A 245 4.98 -6.96 -12.59
C LEU A 245 4.32 -6.41 -11.32
N MET A 246 5.10 -6.16 -10.25
CA MET A 246 4.54 -5.74 -8.96
C MET A 246 3.69 -4.46 -9.06
N PRO A 247 4.12 -3.38 -9.75
CA PRO A 247 3.27 -2.21 -9.89
C PRO A 247 1.97 -2.45 -10.67
N ASN A 248 1.92 -3.48 -11.51
CA ASN A 248 0.70 -3.80 -12.28
C ASN A 248 -0.44 -4.37 -11.40
N MET A 249 -0.16 -4.65 -10.11
CA MET A 249 -1.22 -4.96 -9.15
C MET A 249 -2.17 -3.79 -8.92
N ASN A 250 -1.67 -2.55 -9.03
CA ASN A 250 -2.45 -1.33 -8.78
C ASN A 250 -2.49 -0.38 -9.98
N ILE A 251 -1.55 -0.52 -10.91
CA ILE A 251 -1.46 0.35 -12.09
C ILE A 251 -1.93 -0.44 -13.31
N PRO A 252 -2.99 0.02 -14.00
CA PRO A 252 -3.48 -0.67 -15.18
C PRO A 252 -2.42 -0.82 -16.27
N LYS A 253 -2.39 -1.98 -16.89
CA LYS A 253 -1.57 -2.23 -18.08
C LYS A 253 -2.29 -1.64 -19.30
N TYR A 254 -1.69 -0.60 -19.90
CA TYR A 254 -2.24 0.04 -21.09
C TYR A 254 -1.65 -0.59 -22.35
N PRO A 255 -2.46 -1.23 -23.22
CA PRO A 255 -2.00 -1.82 -24.46
C PRO A 255 -1.23 -0.80 -25.34
N GLY A 256 -0.13 -1.24 -25.98
CA GLY A 256 0.72 -0.40 -26.82
C GLY A 256 1.64 0.56 -26.05
N SER A 257 1.69 0.49 -24.73
CA SER A 257 2.66 1.22 -23.92
C SER A 257 3.98 0.45 -23.79
N LEU A 258 5.10 1.16 -23.60
CA LEU A 258 6.41 0.54 -23.35
C LEU A 258 6.40 -0.39 -22.13
N LEU A 259 5.60 -0.08 -21.11
CA LEU A 259 5.46 -0.94 -19.94
C LEU A 259 4.67 -2.21 -20.25
N ALA A 260 3.65 -2.15 -21.13
CA ALA A 260 2.94 -3.34 -21.58
C ALA A 260 3.85 -4.26 -22.39
N GLU A 261 4.59 -3.71 -23.36
CA GLU A 261 5.60 -4.44 -24.14
C GLU A 261 6.65 -5.10 -23.23
N SER A 262 7.13 -4.36 -22.21
CA SER A 262 8.11 -4.89 -21.25
C SER A 262 7.56 -6.04 -20.40
N THR A 263 6.25 -6.04 -20.12
CA THR A 263 5.60 -7.13 -19.40
C THR A 263 5.51 -8.41 -20.26
N GLU A 264 5.38 -8.25 -21.59
CA GLU A 264 5.37 -9.37 -22.53
C GLU A 264 6.77 -9.89 -22.84
N PHE A 265 7.79 -9.02 -22.66
CA PHE A 265 9.21 -9.39 -22.77
C PHE A 265 9.67 -10.32 -21.64
N MET A 266 9.08 -10.16 -20.42
CA MET A 266 9.40 -10.96 -19.23
C MET A 266 8.71 -12.33 -19.23
#